data_19119e728e9bb5b66030ad74a7945a52
#
_entry.id   19119e728e9bb5b66030ad74a7945a52
#
_cell.length_a   1.000
_cell.length_b   1.000
_cell.length_c   1.000
_cell.angle_alpha   90.00
_cell.angle_beta   90.00
_cell.angle_gamma   90.00
#
_symmetry.space_group_name_H-M   'P 1'
#
loop_
_entity.id
_entity.type
_entity.pdbx_description
1 polymer ?
#
loop_
_entity_poly.entity_id
_entity_poly.type
_entity_poly.pdbx_seq_one_letter_code
_entity_poly.pdbx_strand_id
1 'polypeptide(L)'
;MSQSSSIGFVVSFTYPEQSLTDLAKLTGQMTLAGFSTMLSDSNGVPHELGINSFSLTTPLNQQDVKQLAQGLGEVALGAKPEVEIVTGSDYFKRLHPDT
;
A
#
# COMPACT_ATOMS: atom_id res chain seq x y z
N MET A 1 -9.46 29.01 -1.67
CA MET A 1 -9.86 27.71 -1.92
C MET A 1 -8.85 26.66 -1.49
N SER A 2 -9.27 25.81 -0.72
CA SER A 2 -8.36 24.85 -0.21
C SER A 2 -8.31 23.64 -1.10
N GLN A 3 -7.13 23.15 -1.30
CA GLN A 3 -6.92 21.95 -2.05
C GLN A 3 -6.53 20.88 -1.08
N SER A 4 -7.32 19.88 -0.94
CA SER A 4 -6.80 18.75 -0.23
C SER A 4 -5.86 18.04 -1.17
N SER A 5 -4.59 18.06 -0.80
CA SER A 5 -3.58 17.39 -1.61
C SER A 5 -3.59 15.93 -1.26
N SER A 6 -4.11 15.12 -2.15
CA SER A 6 -4.04 13.67 -1.97
C SER A 6 -2.71 13.19 -2.52
N ILE A 7 -2.07 12.33 -1.76
CA ILE A 7 -0.80 11.72 -2.15
C ILE A 7 -1.01 10.23 -2.25
N GLY A 8 -0.44 9.62 -3.28
CA GLY A 8 -0.44 8.18 -3.40
C GLY A 8 0.67 7.57 -2.59
N PHE A 9 0.33 6.60 -1.75
CA PHE A 9 1.29 5.85 -0.95
C PHE A 9 1.26 4.40 -1.34
N VAL A 10 2.39 3.73 -1.21
CA VAL A 10 2.47 2.28 -1.38
C VAL A 10 2.90 1.68 -0.05
N VAL A 11 2.11 0.76 0.45
CA VAL A 11 2.44 0.02 1.66
C VAL A 11 2.80 -1.39 1.27
N SER A 12 3.82 -1.94 1.90
CA SER A 12 4.27 -3.32 1.66
C SER A 12 4.34 -4.04 2.99
N PHE A 13 3.81 -5.25 3.00
CA PHE A 13 3.70 -6.04 4.22
C PHE A 13 4.74 -7.15 4.23
N THR A 14 5.34 -7.37 5.38
CA THR A 14 6.23 -8.51 5.62
C THR A 14 5.73 -9.25 6.84
N TYR A 15 5.52 -10.54 6.70
CA TYR A 15 5.07 -11.39 7.79
C TYR A 15 5.55 -12.81 7.55
N PRO A 16 5.72 -13.59 8.62
CA PRO A 16 6.18 -14.98 8.48
C PRO A 16 5.07 -15.85 7.91
N GLU A 17 5.45 -16.97 7.32
CA GLU A 17 4.51 -17.99 6.86
C GLU A 17 3.45 -17.46 5.90
N GLN A 18 3.91 -16.87 4.82
CA GLN A 18 3.01 -16.33 3.81
C GLN A 18 2.36 -17.49 3.06
N SER A 19 1.06 -17.67 3.26
CA SER A 19 0.28 -18.66 2.55
C SER A 19 -0.67 -17.95 1.60
N LEU A 20 -1.26 -18.71 0.67
CA LEU A 20 -2.26 -18.14 -0.21
C LEU A 20 -3.48 -17.67 0.57
N THR A 21 -3.83 -18.37 1.64
CA THR A 21 -4.94 -17.96 2.50
C THR A 21 -4.65 -16.63 3.18
N ASP A 22 -3.44 -16.47 3.71
CA ASP A 22 -3.05 -15.21 4.34
C ASP A 22 -3.06 -14.08 3.35
N LEU A 23 -2.54 -14.32 2.15
CA LEU A 23 -2.52 -13.30 1.11
C LEU A 23 -3.93 -12.88 0.72
N ALA A 24 -4.84 -13.85 0.58
CA ALA A 24 -6.23 -13.57 0.23
C ALA A 24 -6.92 -12.75 1.32
N LYS A 25 -6.68 -13.09 2.58
CA LYS A 25 -7.27 -12.34 3.69
C LYS A 25 -6.75 -10.92 3.73
N LEU A 26 -5.45 -10.74 3.54
CA LEU A 26 -4.84 -9.42 3.55
C LEU A 26 -5.38 -8.59 2.40
N THR A 27 -5.39 -9.15 1.20
CA THR A 27 -5.89 -8.44 0.02
C THR A 27 -7.34 -8.05 0.20
N GLY A 28 -8.18 -8.95 0.71
CA GLY A 28 -9.58 -8.65 0.95
C GLY A 28 -9.77 -7.52 1.94
N GLN A 29 -9.01 -7.55 3.04
CA GLN A 29 -9.14 -6.52 4.06
C GLN A 29 -8.68 -5.16 3.53
N MET A 30 -7.57 -5.14 2.79
CA MET A 30 -7.05 -3.90 2.26
C MET A 30 -7.97 -3.31 1.20
N THR A 31 -8.50 -4.12 0.30
CA THR A 31 -9.39 -3.60 -0.74
C THR A 31 -10.72 -3.13 -0.16
N LEU A 32 -11.22 -3.78 0.88
CA LEU A 32 -12.40 -3.27 1.57
C LEU A 32 -12.18 -1.89 2.16
N ALA A 33 -10.96 -1.59 2.57
CA ALA A 33 -10.62 -0.30 3.15
C ALA A 33 -10.28 0.75 2.10
N GLY A 34 -10.35 0.41 0.83
CA GLY A 34 -10.11 1.38 -0.24
C GLY A 34 -8.71 1.32 -0.84
N PHE A 35 -7.88 0.38 -0.42
CA PHE A 35 -6.57 0.22 -1.03
C PHE A 35 -6.70 -0.53 -2.36
N SER A 36 -5.74 -0.27 -3.25
CA SER A 36 -5.71 -0.89 -4.57
C SER A 36 -4.45 -1.73 -4.72
N THR A 37 -4.51 -2.71 -5.60
CA THR A 37 -3.34 -3.51 -5.96
C THR A 37 -2.57 -2.88 -7.12
N MET A 38 -3.00 -1.73 -7.59
CA MET A 38 -2.36 -1.05 -8.72
C MET A 38 -2.11 0.40 -8.37
N LEU A 39 -1.19 1.01 -9.09
CA LEU A 39 -0.91 2.44 -8.94
C LEU A 39 -0.53 3.00 -10.30
N SER A 40 -1.10 4.15 -10.66
CA SER A 40 -0.77 4.80 -11.92
C SER A 40 0.45 5.68 -11.75
N ASP A 41 1.29 5.71 -12.79
CA ASP A 41 2.44 6.59 -12.80
C ASP A 41 2.03 8.01 -13.21
N SER A 42 3.01 8.90 -13.39
CA SER A 42 2.72 10.28 -13.71
C SER A 42 2.10 10.45 -15.09
N ASN A 43 2.21 9.45 -15.94
CA ASN A 43 1.59 9.45 -17.26
C ASN A 43 0.21 8.81 -17.27
N GLY A 44 -0.29 8.41 -16.10
CA GLY A 44 -1.58 7.77 -16.01
C GLY A 44 -1.58 6.30 -16.37
N VAL A 45 -0.42 5.69 -16.54
CA VAL A 45 -0.32 4.28 -16.89
C VAL A 45 -0.37 3.45 -15.62
N PRO A 46 -1.34 2.51 -15.50
CA PRO A 46 -1.44 1.70 -14.29
C PRO A 46 -0.35 0.62 -14.26
N HIS A 47 0.17 0.39 -13.05
CA HIS A 47 1.15 -0.65 -12.80
C HIS A 47 0.67 -1.54 -11.69
N GLU A 48 0.78 -2.84 -11.87
CA GLU A 48 0.50 -3.79 -10.81
C GLU A 48 1.61 -3.74 -9.76
N LEU A 49 1.21 -3.66 -8.51
CA LEU A 49 2.16 -3.70 -7.42
C LEU A 49 2.54 -5.15 -7.13
N GLY A 50 3.67 -5.31 -6.44
CA GLY A 50 4.11 -6.64 -6.06
C GLY A 50 3.20 -7.29 -5.04
N ILE A 51 3.45 -8.56 -4.77
CA ILE A 51 2.71 -9.32 -3.78
C ILE A 51 2.87 -8.62 -2.42
N ASN A 52 1.77 -8.54 -1.67
CA ASN A 52 1.72 -7.89 -0.36
C ASN A 52 1.92 -6.38 -0.42
N SER A 53 1.74 -5.77 -1.59
CA SER A 53 1.86 -4.33 -1.75
C SER A 53 0.54 -3.75 -2.21
N PHE A 54 0.18 -2.61 -1.63
CA PHE A 54 -1.10 -1.95 -1.90
C PHE A 54 -0.89 -0.45 -1.95
N SER A 55 -1.74 0.23 -2.70
CA SER A 55 -1.66 1.69 -2.81
C SER A 55 -2.92 2.32 -2.24
N LEU A 56 -2.74 3.55 -1.74
CA LEU A 56 -3.86 4.37 -1.30
C LEU A 56 -3.54 5.81 -1.64
N THR A 57 -4.45 6.47 -2.34
CA THR A 57 -4.33 7.89 -2.60
C THR A 57 -5.25 8.61 -1.63
N THR A 58 -4.66 9.47 -0.79
CA THR A 58 -5.38 9.98 0.36
C THR A 58 -4.77 11.30 0.81
N PRO A 59 -5.55 12.18 1.44
CA PRO A 59 -4.99 13.37 2.08
C PRO A 59 -4.36 13.10 3.44
N LEU A 60 -4.45 11.87 3.96
CA LEU A 60 -3.80 11.51 5.21
C LEU A 60 -2.28 11.60 5.08
N ASN A 61 -1.59 11.81 6.20
CA ASN A 61 -0.14 11.81 6.17
C ASN A 61 0.39 10.38 6.22
N GLN A 62 1.68 10.25 5.97
CA GLN A 62 2.33 8.95 5.84
C GLN A 62 2.19 8.12 7.11
N GLN A 63 2.34 8.76 8.27
CA GLN A 63 2.25 8.05 9.54
C GLN A 63 0.87 7.46 9.76
N ASP A 64 -0.16 8.23 9.42
CA ASP A 64 -1.54 7.76 9.60
C ASP A 64 -1.85 6.61 8.65
N VAL A 65 -1.35 6.67 7.43
CA VAL A 65 -1.56 5.59 6.47
C VAL A 65 -0.85 4.32 6.95
N LYS A 66 0.35 4.46 7.48
CA LYS A 66 1.08 3.31 8.00
C LYS A 66 0.34 2.65 9.16
N GLN A 67 -0.18 3.45 10.08
CA GLN A 67 -0.94 2.92 11.21
C GLN A 67 -2.22 2.23 10.75
N LEU A 68 -2.91 2.82 9.78
CA LEU A 68 -4.10 2.21 9.22
C LEU A 68 -3.76 0.86 8.59
N ALA A 69 -2.71 0.82 7.80
CA ALA A 69 -2.30 -0.42 7.13
C ALA A 69 -1.92 -1.49 8.15
N GLN A 70 -1.19 -1.12 9.20
CA GLN A 70 -0.82 -2.08 10.24
C GLN A 70 -2.05 -2.66 10.93
N GLY A 71 -3.03 -1.81 11.23
CA GLY A 71 -4.25 -2.28 11.88
C GLY A 71 -5.04 -3.23 10.99
N LEU A 72 -5.16 -2.89 9.72
CA LEU A 72 -5.85 -3.76 8.77
C LEU A 72 -5.13 -5.09 8.61
N GLY A 73 -3.80 -5.05 8.53
CA GLY A 73 -3.01 -6.26 8.41
C GLY A 73 -3.15 -7.16 9.63
N GLU A 74 -3.19 -6.55 10.81
CA GLU A 74 -3.36 -7.32 12.03
C GLU A 74 -4.70 -8.03 12.06
N VAL A 75 -5.77 -7.35 11.62
CA VAL A 75 -7.08 -7.97 11.55
C VAL A 75 -7.07 -9.14 10.57
N ALA A 76 -6.42 -8.95 9.42
CA ALA A 76 -6.43 -9.98 8.39
C ALA A 76 -5.61 -11.20 8.79
N LEU A 77 -4.47 -10.99 9.43
CA LEU A 77 -3.48 -12.04 9.65
C LEU A 77 -3.51 -12.62 11.06
N GLY A 78 -4.19 -11.95 11.98
CA GLY A 78 -4.22 -12.38 13.37
C GLY A 78 -2.97 -12.05 14.16
N ALA A 79 -2.03 -11.36 13.53
CA ALA A 79 -0.78 -10.93 14.18
C ALA A 79 -0.31 -9.68 13.46
N LYS A 80 0.42 -8.83 14.17
CA LYS A 80 0.85 -7.55 13.63
C LYS A 80 1.98 -7.73 12.63
N PRO A 81 1.77 -7.39 11.36
CA PRO A 81 2.82 -7.51 10.36
C PRO A 81 3.75 -6.32 10.40
N GLU A 82 4.92 -6.46 9.76
CA GLU A 82 5.76 -5.31 9.46
C GLU A 82 5.23 -4.60 8.24
N VAL A 83 5.23 -3.28 8.29
CA VAL A 83 4.73 -2.46 7.19
C VAL A 83 5.79 -1.45 6.80
N GLU A 84 6.13 -1.43 5.53
CA GLU A 84 6.96 -0.40 4.95
C GLU A 84 6.07 0.49 4.11
N ILE A 85 6.27 1.82 4.18
CA ILE A 85 5.46 2.75 3.42
C ILE A 85 6.38 3.73 2.70
N VAL A 86 6.06 3.98 1.43
CA VAL A 86 6.73 4.99 0.62
C VAL A 86 5.69 5.74 -0.17
N THR A 87 6.05 6.91 -0.68
CA THR A 87 5.17 7.59 -1.62
C THR A 87 5.19 6.85 -2.96
N GLY A 88 4.13 7.04 -3.75
CA GLY A 88 4.10 6.45 -5.09
C GLY A 88 5.26 6.92 -5.94
N SER A 89 5.63 8.20 -5.80
CA SER A 89 6.76 8.75 -6.53
C SER A 89 8.05 8.01 -6.18
N ASP A 90 8.29 7.78 -4.90
CA ASP A 90 9.49 7.06 -4.47
C ASP A 90 9.44 5.60 -4.92
N TYR A 91 8.25 5.01 -4.90
CA TYR A 91 8.10 3.63 -5.36
C TYR A 91 8.56 3.48 -6.80
N PHE A 92 8.11 4.39 -7.67
CA PHE A 92 8.49 4.31 -9.09
C PHE A 92 9.97 4.63 -9.29
N LYS A 93 10.55 5.50 -8.48
CA LYS A 93 11.98 5.76 -8.54
C LYS A 93 12.79 4.52 -8.19
N ARG A 94 12.32 3.72 -7.24
CA ARG A 94 13.00 2.47 -6.88
C ARG A 94 12.97 1.46 -8.02
N LEU A 95 11.87 1.46 -8.80
CA LEU A 95 11.76 0.56 -9.93
C LEU A 95 12.66 0.98 -11.09
N HIS A 96 12.94 2.27 -11.21
CA HIS A 96 13.74 2.82 -12.32
C HIS A 96 14.81 3.73 -11.76
N PRO A 97 15.78 3.18 -11.01
CA PRO A 97 16.70 4.02 -10.26
C PRO A 97 17.71 4.79 -11.11
N ASP A 98 17.89 4.40 -12.35
CA ASP A 98 18.91 5.02 -13.20
C ASP A 98 18.33 6.01 -14.20
N THR A 99 17.09 6.37 -14.06
CA THR A 99 16.47 7.34 -14.98
C THR A 99 16.40 8.71 -14.36
#